data_b5c4d0fb1561edd53a8a926b3f749e8c
#
_entry.id   b5c4d0fb1561edd53a8a926b3f749e8c
#
_cell.length_a   1.000
_cell.length_b   1.000
_cell.length_c   1.000
_cell.angle_alpha   90.00
_cell.angle_beta   90.00
_cell.angle_gamma   90.00
#
_symmetry.space_group_name_H-M   'P 1'
#
loop_
_entity.id
_entity.type
_entity.pdbx_description
1 polymer ?
#
loop_
_entity_poly.entity_id
_entity_poly.type
_entity_poly.pdbx_seq_one_letter_code
_entity_poly.pdbx_strand_id
1 'polypeptide(L)'
;VRVTIPDAPAEVTNCNCSLCRRVGALWAYYPCEAVQVEGDPAHTESYVQGDRTLRTVRCATCGCITHWDPIDRAQYPRMGVNMRMFDPAEAGDFRIKLLDGADSWQSFYWEDLDHRSSSG
;
A
#
# COMPACT_ATOMS: atom_id res chain seq x y z
N VAL A 1 6.57 6.16 14.45
CA VAL A 1 5.27 5.78 13.87
C VAL A 1 5.11 4.27 13.96
N ARG A 2 3.97 3.83 14.45
CA ARG A 2 3.66 2.39 14.55
C ARG A 2 2.31 2.13 13.91
N VAL A 3 2.27 1.16 13.01
CA VAL A 3 1.04 0.72 12.34
C VAL A 3 0.72 -0.69 12.80
N THR A 4 -0.49 -0.87 13.34
CA THR A 4 -0.95 -2.18 13.82
C THR A 4 -2.11 -2.64 12.95
N ILE A 5 -1.96 -3.83 12.36
CA ILE A 5 -2.97 -4.44 11.49
C ILE A 5 -3.66 -5.60 12.22
N PRO A 6 -4.93 -5.91 11.84
CA PRO A 6 -5.69 -6.95 12.55
C PRO A 6 -5.17 -8.37 12.29
N ASP A 7 -4.67 -8.63 11.08
CA ASP A 7 -4.15 -9.92 10.67
C ASP A 7 -3.23 -9.77 9.47
N ALA A 8 -2.42 -10.79 9.22
CA ALA A 8 -1.56 -10.81 8.05
C ALA A 8 -2.39 -10.87 6.76
N PRO A 9 -2.01 -10.15 5.69
CA PRO A 9 -2.80 -10.13 4.48
C PRO A 9 -2.66 -11.42 3.68
N ALA A 10 -3.74 -11.82 2.99
CA ALA A 10 -3.70 -12.91 2.03
C ALA A 10 -3.07 -12.47 0.70
N GLU A 11 -3.22 -11.19 0.36
CA GLU A 11 -2.66 -10.62 -0.85
C GLU A 11 -2.24 -9.17 -0.65
N VAL A 12 -1.30 -8.73 -1.49
CA VAL A 12 -0.87 -7.33 -1.56
C VAL A 12 -0.96 -6.84 -2.99
N THR A 13 -1.06 -5.53 -3.18
CA THR A 13 -1.14 -4.91 -4.50
C THR A 13 0.16 -4.17 -4.79
N ASN A 14 0.76 -4.49 -5.94
CA ASN A 14 1.86 -3.74 -6.52
C ASN A 14 1.30 -2.90 -7.67
N CYS A 15 1.10 -1.62 -7.42
CA CYS A 15 0.52 -0.69 -8.39
C CYS A 15 1.63 0.02 -9.16
N ASN A 16 1.42 0.22 -10.46
CA ASN A 16 2.38 0.88 -11.32
C ASN A 16 2.07 2.35 -11.61
N CYS A 17 1.15 2.96 -10.87
CA CYS A 17 0.87 4.40 -11.05
C CYS A 17 2.12 5.23 -10.73
N SER A 18 2.12 6.49 -11.14
CA SER A 18 3.32 7.32 -11.07
C SER A 18 3.90 7.44 -9.65
N LEU A 19 3.06 7.44 -8.64
CA LEU A 19 3.49 7.48 -7.25
C LEU A 19 3.90 6.10 -6.74
N CYS A 20 3.04 5.11 -6.90
CA CYS A 20 3.26 3.79 -6.31
C CYS A 20 4.51 3.09 -6.85
N ARG A 21 4.80 3.24 -8.16
CA ARG A 21 6.01 2.62 -8.72
C ARG A 21 7.28 3.27 -8.19
N ARG A 22 7.21 4.56 -7.83
CA ARG A 22 8.37 5.28 -7.29
C ARG A 22 8.65 4.90 -5.85
N VAL A 23 7.61 4.71 -5.05
CA VAL A 23 7.80 4.34 -3.64
C VAL A 23 8.00 2.84 -3.44
N GLY A 24 7.65 2.01 -4.43
CA GLY A 24 7.87 0.57 -4.36
C GLY A 24 7.04 -0.13 -3.31
N ALA A 25 5.88 0.39 -2.98
CA ALA A 25 5.06 -0.16 -1.91
C ALA A 25 4.33 -1.43 -2.34
N LEU A 26 4.10 -2.31 -1.37
CA LEU A 26 3.19 -3.44 -1.50
C LEU A 26 2.02 -3.20 -0.57
N TRP A 27 0.86 -2.87 -1.14
CA TRP A 27 -0.29 -2.42 -0.38
C TRP A 27 -1.18 -3.57 0.06
N ALA A 28 -1.43 -3.68 1.36
CA ALA A 28 -2.50 -4.51 1.91
C ALA A 28 -3.66 -3.62 2.31
N TYR A 29 -4.88 -3.99 1.95
CA TYR A 29 -6.06 -3.16 2.18
C TYR A 29 -6.84 -3.64 3.39
N TYR A 30 -7.22 -2.69 4.23
CA TYR A 30 -8.00 -2.93 5.42
C TYR A 30 -9.05 -1.85 5.61
N PRO A 31 -10.15 -2.13 6.31
CA PRO A 31 -11.02 -1.04 6.77
C PRO A 31 -10.23 -0.08 7.66
N CYS A 32 -10.46 1.23 7.50
CA CYS A 32 -9.72 2.22 8.30
C CYS A 32 -9.85 1.98 9.80
N GLU A 33 -11.02 1.53 10.25
CA GLU A 33 -11.29 1.28 11.67
C GLU A 33 -10.53 0.08 12.23
N ALA A 34 -10.03 -0.82 11.37
CA ALA A 34 -9.30 -2.01 11.78
C ALA A 34 -7.80 -1.77 11.96
N VAL A 35 -7.29 -0.63 11.55
CA VAL A 35 -5.85 -0.30 11.58
C VAL A 35 -5.61 0.80 12.58
N GLN A 36 -4.61 0.60 13.43
CA GLN A 36 -4.19 1.63 14.38
C GLN A 36 -2.86 2.23 13.93
N VAL A 37 -2.80 3.55 13.86
CA VAL A 37 -1.59 4.28 13.51
C VAL A 37 -1.22 5.19 14.67
N GLU A 38 -0.07 4.91 15.29
CA GLU A 38 0.47 5.73 16.36
C GLU A 38 1.52 6.69 15.78
N GLY A 39 1.44 7.96 16.17
CA GLY A 39 2.39 8.98 15.72
C GLY A 39 1.88 9.86 14.58
N ASP A 40 0.68 9.65 14.10
CA ASP A 40 0.05 10.49 13.08
C ASP A 40 -0.91 11.46 13.79
N PRO A 41 -0.85 12.78 13.53
CA PRO A 41 0.02 13.46 12.57
C PRO A 41 1.34 14.00 13.15
N ALA A 42 1.61 13.80 14.42
CA ALA A 42 2.74 14.46 15.09
C ALA A 42 4.10 14.09 14.48
N HIS A 43 4.25 12.85 13.99
CA HIS A 43 5.52 12.34 13.48
C HIS A 43 5.43 11.87 12.02
N THR A 44 4.43 12.36 11.29
CA THR A 44 4.21 11.99 9.91
C THR A 44 4.10 13.22 9.01
N GLU A 45 4.35 13.01 7.73
CA GLU A 45 4.03 13.95 6.67
C GLU A 45 3.25 13.23 5.59
N SER A 46 2.45 13.94 4.83
CA SER A 46 1.59 13.32 3.84
C SER A 46 1.63 14.07 2.50
N TYR A 47 1.35 13.32 1.44
CA TYR A 47 1.28 13.82 0.08
C TYR A 47 -0.09 13.49 -0.51
N VAL A 48 -0.73 14.46 -1.12
CA VAL A 48 -2.04 14.31 -1.75
C VAL A 48 -1.87 14.41 -3.25
N GLN A 49 -2.28 13.37 -3.97
CA GLN A 49 -2.10 13.25 -5.41
C GLN A 49 -3.44 13.16 -6.14
N GLY A 50 -3.44 13.62 -7.38
CA GLY A 50 -4.56 13.43 -8.30
C GLY A 50 -5.83 14.14 -7.85
N ASP A 51 -6.91 13.40 -7.73
CA ASP A 51 -8.22 13.93 -7.35
C ASP A 51 -8.33 14.33 -5.87
N ARG A 52 -7.23 14.19 -5.11
CA ARG A 52 -7.12 14.61 -3.72
C ARG A 52 -8.07 13.86 -2.77
N THR A 53 -8.34 12.60 -3.07
CA THR A 53 -9.17 11.74 -2.21
C THR A 53 -8.37 10.95 -1.19
N LEU A 54 -7.08 10.73 -1.46
CA LEU A 54 -6.19 9.93 -0.62
C LEU A 54 -4.96 10.75 -0.25
N ARG A 55 -4.43 10.45 0.92
CA ARG A 55 -3.11 10.96 1.30
C ARG A 55 -2.14 9.79 1.50
N THR A 56 -0.94 9.95 0.99
CA THR A 56 0.16 8.99 1.17
C THR A 56 1.02 9.49 2.31
N VAL A 57 1.16 8.69 3.35
CA VAL A 57 1.74 9.08 4.63
C VAL A 57 3.12 8.49 4.79
N ARG A 58 4.09 9.32 5.19
CA ARG A 58 5.45 8.88 5.47
C ARG A 58 5.87 9.27 6.89
N CYS A 59 6.80 8.51 7.44
CA CYS A 59 7.45 8.87 8.70
C CYS A 59 8.30 10.11 8.49
N ALA A 60 8.12 11.13 9.33
CA ALA A 60 8.87 12.38 9.21
C ALA A 60 10.35 12.20 9.55
N THR A 61 10.72 11.17 10.29
CA THR A 61 12.09 10.92 10.70
C THR A 61 12.88 10.15 9.65
N CYS A 62 12.37 9.01 9.17
CA CYS A 62 13.11 8.16 8.23
C CYS A 62 12.63 8.27 6.78
N GLY A 63 11.50 8.92 6.54
CA GLY A 63 10.97 9.10 5.19
C GLY A 63 10.27 7.90 4.58
N CYS A 64 10.19 6.77 5.28
CA CYS A 64 9.54 5.59 4.75
C CYS A 64 8.04 5.78 4.65
N ILE A 65 7.45 5.33 3.54
CA ILE A 65 6.01 5.36 3.33
C ILE A 65 5.38 4.24 4.15
N THR A 66 4.50 4.61 5.07
CA THR A 66 3.87 3.66 5.98
C THR A 66 2.52 3.17 5.48
N HIS A 67 1.70 4.10 4.97
CA HIS A 67 0.34 3.76 4.52
C HIS A 67 -0.20 4.89 3.65
N TRP A 68 -1.34 4.63 3.02
CA TRP A 68 -2.20 5.68 2.51
C TRP A 68 -3.56 5.53 3.18
N ASP A 69 -4.25 6.65 3.39
CA ASP A 69 -5.60 6.64 3.92
C ASP A 69 -6.47 7.69 3.21
N PRO A 70 -7.80 7.53 3.26
CA PRO A 70 -8.69 8.50 2.64
C PRO A 70 -8.75 9.79 3.46
N ILE A 71 -8.91 10.91 2.76
CA ILE A 71 -9.14 12.19 3.41
C ILE A 71 -10.53 12.20 4.05
N ASP A 72 -11.52 11.61 3.37
CA ASP A 72 -12.87 11.46 3.89
C ASP A 72 -13.19 9.97 4.10
N ARG A 73 -13.09 9.51 5.35
CA ARG A 73 -13.32 8.12 5.71
C ARG A 73 -14.78 7.69 5.59
N ALA A 74 -15.72 8.64 5.61
CA ALA A 74 -17.13 8.33 5.43
C ALA A 74 -17.43 7.94 3.98
N GLN A 75 -16.73 8.58 3.03
CA GLN A 75 -16.87 8.30 1.62
C GLN A 75 -16.00 7.09 1.20
N TYR A 76 -14.82 6.95 1.83
CA TYR A 76 -13.83 5.93 1.51
C TYR A 76 -13.37 5.26 2.79
N PRO A 77 -13.98 4.16 3.21
CA PRO A 77 -13.68 3.56 4.52
C PRO A 77 -12.48 2.61 4.52
N ARG A 78 -11.72 2.54 3.43
CA ARG A 78 -10.59 1.61 3.27
C ARG A 78 -9.28 2.35 3.19
N MET A 79 -8.22 1.73 3.72
CA MET A 79 -6.85 2.24 3.63
C MET A 79 -5.89 1.17 3.15
N GLY A 80 -4.72 1.59 2.68
CA GLY A 80 -3.65 0.69 2.26
C GLY A 80 -2.46 0.79 3.20
N VAL A 81 -1.99 -0.35 3.66
CA VAL A 81 -0.81 -0.45 4.55
C VAL A 81 0.36 -1.00 3.74
N ASN A 82 1.52 -0.37 3.85
CA ASN A 82 2.71 -0.80 3.12
C ASN A 82 3.36 -1.99 3.83
N MET A 83 3.16 -3.18 3.28
CA MET A 83 3.67 -4.41 3.88
C MET A 83 5.19 -4.54 3.78
N ARG A 84 5.86 -3.72 2.97
CA ARG A 84 7.33 -3.69 2.96
C ARG A 84 7.92 -3.16 4.26
N MET A 85 7.12 -2.48 5.08
CA MET A 85 7.56 -1.96 6.37
C MET A 85 7.53 -3.01 7.48
N PHE A 86 6.93 -4.16 7.23
CA PHE A 86 6.86 -5.25 8.20
C PHE A 86 8.02 -6.21 8.00
N ASP A 87 8.48 -6.81 9.10
CA ASP A 87 9.43 -7.91 9.02
C ASP A 87 8.80 -9.04 8.19
N PRO A 88 9.53 -9.65 7.25
CA PRO A 88 8.97 -10.73 6.44
C PRO A 88 8.36 -11.87 7.25
N ALA A 89 8.90 -12.17 8.43
CA ALA A 89 8.34 -13.19 9.31
C ALA A 89 6.96 -12.79 9.85
N GLU A 90 6.73 -11.49 10.06
CA GLU A 90 5.44 -10.97 10.54
C GLU A 90 4.43 -10.83 9.41
N ALA A 91 4.91 -10.45 8.21
CA ALA A 91 4.04 -10.25 7.06
C ALA A 91 3.44 -11.55 6.54
N GLY A 92 4.13 -12.67 6.72
CA GLY A 92 3.67 -13.97 6.26
C GLY A 92 3.79 -14.14 4.75
N ASP A 93 3.15 -15.18 4.25
CA ASP A 93 3.10 -15.47 2.82
C ASP A 93 1.83 -14.83 2.22
N PHE A 94 2.03 -14.04 1.17
CA PHE A 94 0.90 -13.39 0.49
C PHE A 94 1.08 -13.50 -1.02
N ARG A 95 -0.05 -13.44 -1.74
CA ARG A 95 -0.04 -13.33 -3.20
C ARG A 95 0.22 -11.87 -3.58
N ILE A 96 0.91 -11.67 -4.69
CA ILE A 96 1.16 -10.33 -5.22
C ILE A 96 0.26 -10.09 -6.42
N LYS A 97 -0.57 -9.06 -6.33
CA LYS A 97 -1.44 -8.61 -7.40
C LYS A 97 -0.82 -7.39 -8.07
N LEU A 98 -0.59 -7.49 -9.37
CA LEU A 98 -0.07 -6.39 -10.17
C LEU A 98 -1.26 -5.57 -10.68
N LEU A 99 -1.31 -4.30 -10.34
CA LEU A 99 -2.38 -3.39 -10.74
C LEU A 99 -1.84 -2.37 -11.73
N ASP A 100 -2.48 -2.28 -12.91
CA ASP A 100 -2.16 -1.25 -13.90
C ASP A 100 -2.90 0.05 -13.56
N GLY A 101 -2.53 0.69 -12.49
CA GLY A 101 -3.10 1.96 -12.05
C GLY A 101 -2.69 3.14 -12.93
N ALA A 102 -1.69 2.94 -13.81
CA ALA A 102 -1.25 3.98 -14.73
C ALA A 102 -2.18 4.12 -15.94
N ASP A 103 -2.93 3.07 -16.28
CA ASP A 103 -3.75 3.08 -17.51
C ASP A 103 -5.06 2.32 -17.32
N SER A 104 -5.04 0.99 -17.46
CA SER A 104 -6.26 0.19 -17.64
C SER A 104 -7.02 -0.11 -16.36
N TRP A 105 -6.38 0.01 -15.20
CA TRP A 105 -6.90 -0.43 -13.90
C TRP A 105 -7.20 -1.92 -13.83
N GLN A 106 -6.68 -2.72 -14.78
CA GLN A 106 -6.75 -4.16 -14.73
C GLN A 106 -5.69 -4.71 -13.78
N SER A 107 -5.95 -5.89 -13.23
CA SER A 107 -5.03 -6.51 -12.28
C SER A 107 -4.80 -7.97 -12.63
N PHE A 108 -3.61 -8.46 -12.27
CA PHE A 108 -3.15 -9.83 -12.52
C PHE A 108 -2.39 -10.30 -11.29
N TYR A 109 -2.49 -11.58 -10.95
CA TYR A 109 -1.62 -12.13 -9.91
C TYR A 109 -0.27 -12.48 -10.52
N TRP A 110 0.79 -12.16 -9.78
CA TRP A 110 2.16 -12.43 -10.21
C TRP A 110 2.36 -13.91 -10.60
N GLU A 111 1.81 -14.82 -9.80
CA GLU A 111 1.97 -16.25 -10.00
C GLU A 111 1.27 -16.77 -11.27
N ASP A 112 0.29 -16.04 -11.79
CA ASP A 112 -0.46 -16.42 -12.98
C ASP A 112 0.18 -15.92 -14.27
N LEU A 113 1.25 -15.12 -14.17
CA LEU A 113 1.95 -14.62 -15.33
C LEU A 113 2.94 -15.67 -15.84
N ASP A 114 3.21 -15.63 -17.16
CA ASP A 114 4.25 -16.46 -17.75
C ASP A 114 5.62 -15.84 -17.47
N HIS A 115 6.35 -16.43 -16.54
CA HIS A 115 7.67 -15.96 -16.14
C HIS A 115 8.80 -16.60 -16.94
N ARG A 116 8.48 -17.45 -17.92
CA ARG A 116 9.51 -17.97 -18.78
C ARG A 116 10.10 -16.83 -19.58
N SER A 117 11.41 -16.86 -19.71
CA SER A 117 12.11 -15.79 -20.37
C SER A 117 11.63 -15.61 -21.79
N SER A 118 11.06 -14.45 -22.08
CA SER A 118 10.70 -14.06 -23.43
C SER A 118 11.92 -13.63 -24.25
N SER A 119 13.03 -13.46 -23.60
CA SER A 119 14.25 -13.07 -24.29
C SER A 119 14.84 -14.25 -25.05
N GLY A 120 14.22 -15.32 -24.79
CA GLY A 120 14.75 -16.47 -25.50
C GLY A 120 16.19 -16.37 -25.41
#